data_bd5152dd9eedd1e330aa1d60f9ff33be
#
_entry.id   bd5152dd9eedd1e330aa1d60f9ff33be
#
_cell.length_a   1.000
_cell.length_b   1.000
_cell.length_c   1.000
_cell.angle_alpha   90.00
_cell.angle_beta   90.00
_cell.angle_gamma   90.00
#
_symmetry.space_group_name_H-M   'P 1'
#
loop_
_entity.id
_entity.type
_entity.pdbx_description
1 polymer ?
#
loop_
_entity_poly.entity_id
_entity_poly.type
_entity_poly.pdbx_seq_one_letter_code
_entity_poly.pdbx_strand_id
1 'polypeptide(L)'
;LCQTVKAATTRTQAKVILMGMEPSSHYFENLARHLLAWQPVTLINSYAVKQNRTQQLMQREKDDEIDTAAIGDLLRRGEGTPYRPASGVYLELQQLDRVRLGKVKIRTMLQNQILGHLDRIFPGLVIIGEQARARYKPLFTTNFWKCQTLQHLIRVCPDPHQLVTMSPPDLVKAFHAHHYALGRPTAAKLIAYAHKILLPNVALSAIRCELLQHDLALLEEVERHIAELEERLRSLLAQTPYQILTKLKGLEVIQVASLAAAMGDPAHYQYGAQVFRRAGLVCGRDDSGIRQRRGKGKHITKV
;
A
#
# COMPACT_ATOMS: atom_id res chain seq x y z
N LEU A 1 34.23 -4.38 9.65
CA LEU A 1 33.37 -4.23 10.84
C LEU A 1 33.63 -5.34 11.87
N CYS A 2 33.44 -6.63 11.53
CA CYS A 2 33.64 -7.74 12.50
C CYS A 2 35.07 -7.78 13.06
N GLN A 3 36.10 -7.57 12.24
CA GLN A 3 37.51 -7.48 12.69
C GLN A 3 37.73 -6.30 13.63
N THR A 4 37.17 -5.14 13.31
CA THR A 4 37.26 -3.93 14.15
C THR A 4 36.60 -4.13 15.50
N VAL A 5 35.42 -4.77 15.52
CA VAL A 5 34.71 -5.07 16.79
C VAL A 5 35.49 -6.09 17.61
N LYS A 6 36.03 -7.17 16.99
CA LYS A 6 36.89 -8.14 17.70
C LYS A 6 38.12 -7.47 18.31
N ALA A 7 38.82 -6.62 17.57
CA ALA A 7 39.97 -5.88 18.05
C ALA A 7 39.60 -4.95 19.23
N ALA A 8 38.50 -4.25 19.12
CA ALA A 8 37.97 -3.41 20.20
C ALA A 8 37.60 -4.23 21.47
N THR A 9 36.97 -5.40 21.28
CA THR A 9 36.59 -6.30 22.40
C THR A 9 37.85 -6.81 23.13
N THR A 10 38.86 -7.22 22.36
CA THR A 10 40.14 -7.65 22.96
C THR A 10 40.82 -6.54 23.75
N ARG A 11 40.83 -5.32 23.16
CA ARG A 11 41.43 -4.15 23.81
C ARG A 11 40.72 -3.71 25.10
N THR A 12 39.38 -3.80 25.12
CA THR A 12 38.58 -3.38 26.25
C THR A 12 38.26 -4.49 27.24
N GLN A 13 38.67 -5.72 26.96
CA GLN A 13 38.32 -6.93 27.73
C GLN A 13 36.82 -7.06 27.99
N ALA A 14 36.01 -6.62 27.06
CA ALA A 14 34.56 -6.62 27.16
C ALA A 14 34.01 -8.05 27.23
N LYS A 15 33.22 -8.33 28.28
CA LYS A 15 32.56 -9.63 28.48
C LYS A 15 31.27 -9.79 27.68
N VAL A 16 30.64 -8.67 27.34
CA VAL A 16 29.36 -8.62 26.61
C VAL A 16 29.46 -7.60 25.49
N ILE A 17 28.99 -7.99 24.31
CA ILE A 17 28.86 -7.12 23.14
C ILE A 17 27.38 -6.95 22.88
N LEU A 18 26.89 -5.71 22.90
CA LEU A 18 25.54 -5.36 22.48
C LEU A 18 25.60 -4.78 21.05
N MET A 19 24.78 -5.31 20.16
CA MET A 19 24.66 -4.78 18.81
C MET A 19 23.28 -4.18 18.62
N GLY A 20 23.23 -2.95 18.16
CA GLY A 20 21.97 -2.27 17.86
C GLY A 20 22.07 -1.41 16.65
N MET A 21 20.93 -1.19 16.02
CA MET A 21 20.82 -0.32 14.88
C MET A 21 19.40 0.26 14.75
N GLU A 22 19.31 1.39 14.09
CA GLU A 22 18.05 1.98 13.68
C GLU A 22 17.56 1.29 12.40
N PRO A 23 16.27 0.88 12.30
CA PRO A 23 15.71 0.29 11.10
C PRO A 23 15.42 1.35 10.04
N SER A 24 16.45 1.87 9.39
CA SER A 24 16.34 2.89 8.33
C SER A 24 16.00 2.22 6.99
N SER A 25 14.73 2.31 6.57
CA SER A 25 14.24 1.75 5.30
C SER A 25 14.61 0.27 5.14
N HIS A 26 15.17 -0.13 4.00
CA HIS A 26 15.65 -1.49 3.71
C HIS A 26 17.16 -1.69 3.94
N TYR A 27 17.91 -0.61 4.15
CA TYR A 27 19.37 -0.65 4.22
C TYR A 27 19.90 -1.46 5.40
N PHE A 28 19.17 -1.49 6.51
CA PHE A 28 19.56 -2.23 7.70
C PHE A 28 19.44 -3.75 7.54
N GLU A 29 18.56 -4.25 6.67
CA GLU A 29 18.16 -5.68 6.63
C GLU A 29 19.35 -6.62 6.36
N ASN A 30 20.16 -6.31 5.35
CA ASN A 30 21.32 -7.16 5.00
C ASN A 30 22.40 -7.12 6.08
N LEU A 31 22.67 -5.95 6.64
CA LEU A 31 23.63 -5.79 7.72
C LEU A 31 23.15 -6.48 8.99
N ALA A 32 21.90 -6.31 9.35
CA ALA A 32 21.29 -6.96 10.52
C ALA A 32 21.33 -8.48 10.42
N ARG A 33 21.03 -9.06 9.24
CA ARG A 33 21.11 -10.51 8.98
C ARG A 33 22.55 -11.01 9.08
N HIS A 34 23.50 -10.28 8.53
CA HIS A 34 24.92 -10.62 8.61
C HIS A 34 25.42 -10.61 10.07
N LEU A 35 25.07 -9.58 10.84
CA LEU A 35 25.47 -9.47 12.23
C LEU A 35 24.77 -10.48 13.14
N LEU A 36 23.52 -10.85 12.84
CA LEU A 36 22.75 -11.83 13.61
C LEU A 36 23.40 -13.22 13.59
N ALA A 37 24.13 -13.56 12.51
CA ALA A 37 24.89 -14.79 12.46
C ALA A 37 26.07 -14.82 13.46
N TRP A 38 26.44 -13.69 13.99
CA TRP A 38 27.54 -13.53 14.94
C TRP A 38 27.08 -13.20 16.36
N GLN A 39 26.15 -12.24 16.51
CA GLN A 39 25.59 -11.81 17.81
C GLN A 39 24.14 -11.35 17.67
N PRO A 40 23.32 -11.45 18.72
CA PRO A 40 21.98 -10.88 18.71
C PRO A 40 22.00 -9.39 18.39
N VAL A 41 21.11 -8.98 17.49
CA VAL A 41 20.93 -7.59 17.06
C VAL A 41 19.65 -7.03 17.65
N THR A 42 19.70 -5.82 18.19
CA THR A 42 18.56 -5.08 18.70
C THR A 42 18.22 -3.92 17.79
N LEU A 43 16.96 -3.79 17.40
CA LEU A 43 16.45 -2.66 16.66
C LEU A 43 15.98 -1.56 17.61
N ILE A 44 16.47 -0.35 17.42
CA ILE A 44 16.10 0.83 18.20
C ILE A 44 15.17 1.69 17.36
N ASN A 45 14.02 2.08 17.93
CA ASN A 45 13.06 2.92 17.25
C ASN A 45 13.64 4.30 16.95
N SER A 46 13.53 4.78 15.70
CA SER A 46 14.01 6.09 15.25
C SER A 46 13.49 7.25 16.09
N TYR A 47 12.24 7.14 16.56
CA TYR A 47 11.66 8.14 17.46
C TYR A 47 12.37 8.16 18.83
N ALA A 48 12.70 6.99 19.39
CA ALA A 48 13.44 6.88 20.64
C ALA A 48 14.86 7.45 20.50
N VAL A 49 15.55 7.19 19.38
CA VAL A 49 16.85 7.79 19.06
C VAL A 49 16.75 9.31 19.04
N LYS A 50 15.76 9.87 18.32
CA LYS A 50 15.53 11.31 18.30
C LYS A 50 15.24 11.89 19.69
N GLN A 51 14.40 11.25 20.47
CA GLN A 51 14.10 11.72 21.84
C GLN A 51 15.32 11.66 22.75
N ASN A 52 16.08 10.57 22.72
CA ASN A 52 17.30 10.43 23.51
C ASN A 52 18.31 11.53 23.15
N ARG A 53 18.55 11.78 21.85
CA ARG A 53 19.41 12.84 21.38
C ARG A 53 19.01 14.22 21.93
N THR A 54 17.72 14.56 21.84
CA THR A 54 17.24 15.90 22.22
C THR A 54 17.08 16.08 23.70
N GLN A 55 16.68 15.06 24.45
CA GLN A 55 16.36 15.18 25.90
C GLN A 55 17.49 14.75 26.79
N GLN A 56 18.23 13.72 26.43
CA GLN A 56 19.30 13.16 27.28
C GLN A 56 20.68 13.70 26.88
N LEU A 57 20.99 13.76 25.61
CA LEU A 57 22.28 14.27 25.15
C LEU A 57 22.28 15.78 24.90
N MET A 58 21.12 16.46 25.06
CA MET A 58 20.94 17.90 24.80
C MET A 58 21.40 18.38 23.42
N GLN A 59 21.45 17.44 22.44
CA GLN A 59 21.90 17.72 21.09
C GLN A 59 20.70 17.92 20.17
N ARG A 60 20.62 19.09 19.51
CA ARG A 60 19.56 19.42 18.56
C ARG A 60 19.98 19.10 17.12
N GLU A 61 21.26 19.10 16.85
CA GLU A 61 21.81 18.78 15.53
C GLU A 61 21.65 17.29 15.23
N LYS A 62 21.46 16.98 13.95
CA LYS A 62 21.40 15.61 13.47
C LYS A 62 22.73 15.30 12.82
N ASP A 63 23.49 14.41 13.46
CA ASP A 63 24.72 13.85 12.95
C ASP A 63 24.77 12.35 13.24
N ASP A 64 25.37 11.58 12.36
CA ASP A 64 25.45 10.13 12.45
C ASP A 64 26.25 9.69 13.70
N GLU A 65 27.23 10.44 14.13
CA GLU A 65 27.99 10.16 15.37
C GLU A 65 27.10 10.33 16.60
N ILE A 66 26.31 11.40 16.65
CA ILE A 66 25.37 11.69 17.74
C ILE A 66 24.25 10.65 17.78
N ASP A 67 23.71 10.27 16.62
CA ASP A 67 22.68 9.24 16.54
C ASP A 67 23.26 7.86 16.95
N THR A 68 24.52 7.56 16.62
CA THR A 68 25.22 6.35 17.09
C THR A 68 25.40 6.34 18.60
N ALA A 69 25.77 7.49 19.22
CA ALA A 69 25.87 7.62 20.66
C ALA A 69 24.52 7.44 21.37
N ALA A 70 23.44 7.99 20.77
CA ALA A 70 22.07 7.84 21.28
C ALA A 70 21.62 6.37 21.21
N ILE A 71 21.91 5.65 20.13
CA ILE A 71 21.64 4.20 20.01
C ILE A 71 22.39 3.42 21.08
N GLY A 72 23.68 3.73 21.29
CA GLY A 72 24.51 3.09 22.31
C GLY A 72 23.97 3.29 23.72
N ASP A 73 23.48 4.49 24.04
CA ASP A 73 22.87 4.79 25.33
C ASP A 73 21.55 4.03 25.55
N LEU A 74 20.68 4.00 24.56
CA LEU A 74 19.43 3.23 24.59
C LEU A 74 19.67 1.73 24.77
N LEU A 75 20.68 1.17 24.08
CA LEU A 75 21.08 -0.22 24.24
C LEU A 75 21.55 -0.54 25.66
N ARG A 76 22.36 0.35 26.28
CA ARG A 76 22.82 0.16 27.66
C ARG A 76 21.69 0.15 28.67
N ARG A 77 20.58 0.84 28.36
CA ARG A 77 19.36 0.84 29.18
C ARG A 77 18.48 -0.39 28.92
N GLY A 78 18.86 -1.24 27.97
CA GLY A 78 18.05 -2.42 27.58
C GLY A 78 16.83 -2.04 26.72
N GLU A 79 16.81 -0.84 26.14
CA GLU A 79 15.73 -0.40 25.25
C GLU A 79 15.91 -0.98 23.85
N GLY A 80 14.78 -1.20 23.16
CA GLY A 80 14.74 -1.71 21.80
C GLY A 80 14.07 -3.07 21.68
N THR A 81 14.04 -3.60 20.48
CA THR A 81 13.38 -4.87 20.17
C THR A 81 14.38 -5.81 19.50
N PRO A 82 14.53 -7.07 19.98
CA PRO A 82 15.38 -8.04 19.33
C PRO A 82 15.00 -8.22 17.86
N TYR A 83 15.99 -8.14 16.97
CA TYR A 83 15.78 -8.38 15.55
C TYR A 83 15.52 -9.86 15.31
N ARG A 84 14.33 -10.18 14.86
CA ARG A 84 13.90 -11.52 14.46
C ARG A 84 13.44 -11.48 13.01
N PRO A 85 14.33 -11.74 12.06
CA PRO A 85 13.96 -11.74 10.64
C PRO A 85 12.96 -12.87 10.37
N ALA A 86 12.01 -12.59 9.51
CA ALA A 86 11.18 -13.64 8.97
C ALA A 86 12.05 -14.68 8.24
N SER A 87 11.65 -15.93 8.31
CA SER A 87 12.33 -17.07 7.65
C SER A 87 11.32 -18.01 7.01
N GLY A 88 11.78 -18.85 6.09
CA GLY A 88 10.92 -19.80 5.40
C GLY A 88 9.73 -19.13 4.72
N VAL A 89 8.57 -19.78 4.81
CA VAL A 89 7.32 -19.31 4.19
C VAL A 89 6.91 -17.88 4.61
N TYR A 90 7.21 -17.49 5.84
CA TYR A 90 6.87 -16.15 6.34
C TYR A 90 7.73 -15.05 5.72
N LEU A 91 8.97 -15.35 5.36
CA LEU A 91 9.80 -14.41 4.62
C LEU A 91 9.25 -14.17 3.22
N GLU A 92 8.85 -15.24 2.54
CA GLU A 92 8.26 -15.14 1.20
C GLU A 92 6.93 -14.38 1.24
N LEU A 93 6.03 -14.71 2.18
CA LEU A 93 4.78 -13.98 2.40
C LEU A 93 5.03 -12.50 2.62
N GLN A 94 5.99 -12.13 3.47
CA GLN A 94 6.32 -10.73 3.77
C GLN A 94 6.81 -9.98 2.53
N GLN A 95 7.69 -10.59 1.72
CA GLN A 95 8.22 -9.94 0.52
C GLN A 95 7.14 -9.78 -0.55
N LEU A 96 6.34 -10.83 -0.81
CA LEU A 96 5.27 -10.77 -1.79
C LEU A 96 4.18 -9.78 -1.41
N ASP A 97 3.75 -9.76 -0.14
CA ASP A 97 2.72 -8.82 0.30
C ASP A 97 3.20 -7.36 0.25
N ARG A 98 4.47 -7.10 0.61
CA ARG A 98 5.09 -5.76 0.46
C ARG A 98 5.03 -5.28 -0.99
N VAL A 99 5.41 -6.13 -1.95
CA VAL A 99 5.36 -5.81 -3.39
C VAL A 99 3.91 -5.62 -3.84
N ARG A 100 3.00 -6.52 -3.43
CA ARG A 100 1.57 -6.42 -3.73
C ARG A 100 0.97 -5.09 -3.23
N LEU A 101 1.21 -4.71 -1.99
CA LEU A 101 0.74 -3.44 -1.42
C LEU A 101 1.27 -2.24 -2.20
N GLY A 102 2.51 -2.28 -2.65
CA GLY A 102 3.08 -1.28 -3.56
C GLY A 102 2.31 -1.19 -4.89
N LYS A 103 2.02 -2.34 -5.51
CA LYS A 103 1.24 -2.41 -6.76
C LYS A 103 -0.20 -1.92 -6.57
N VAL A 104 -0.85 -2.22 -5.44
CA VAL A 104 -2.19 -1.70 -5.10
C VAL A 104 -2.20 -0.17 -5.00
N LYS A 105 -1.15 0.45 -4.46
CA LYS A 105 -1.02 1.92 -4.45
C LYS A 105 -0.89 2.48 -5.87
N ILE A 106 -0.07 1.85 -6.72
CA ILE A 106 0.07 2.24 -8.13
C ILE A 106 -1.26 2.10 -8.86
N ARG A 107 -1.98 1.01 -8.68
CA ARG A 107 -3.34 0.81 -9.21
C ARG A 107 -4.26 1.98 -8.85
N THR A 108 -4.31 2.34 -7.58
CA THR A 108 -5.17 3.45 -7.11
C THR A 108 -4.76 4.78 -7.73
N MET A 109 -3.46 5.03 -7.88
CA MET A 109 -2.94 6.23 -8.55
C MET A 109 -3.38 6.28 -10.02
N LEU A 110 -3.18 5.19 -10.77
CA LEU A 110 -3.60 5.10 -12.17
C LEU A 110 -5.12 5.26 -12.33
N GLN A 111 -5.91 4.62 -11.47
CA GLN A 111 -7.36 4.77 -11.45
C GLN A 111 -7.78 6.24 -11.29
N ASN A 112 -7.13 6.99 -10.40
CA ASN A 112 -7.41 8.41 -10.21
C ASN A 112 -6.97 9.25 -11.41
N GLN A 113 -5.84 8.93 -12.05
CA GLN A 113 -5.37 9.61 -13.27
C GLN A 113 -6.35 9.39 -14.44
N ILE A 114 -6.78 8.15 -14.65
CA ILE A 114 -7.78 7.80 -15.66
C ILE A 114 -9.07 8.58 -15.45
N LEU A 115 -9.59 8.64 -14.22
CA LEU A 115 -10.78 9.44 -13.91
C LEU A 115 -10.54 10.94 -14.20
N GLY A 116 -9.36 11.46 -13.91
CA GLY A 116 -8.98 12.83 -14.22
C GLY A 116 -8.89 13.11 -15.74
N HIS A 117 -8.43 12.15 -16.55
CA HIS A 117 -8.46 12.25 -18.01
C HIS A 117 -9.90 12.20 -18.53
N LEU A 118 -10.71 11.28 -18.03
CA LEU A 118 -12.12 11.14 -18.41
C LEU A 118 -12.93 12.41 -18.13
N ASP A 119 -12.74 13.03 -16.97
CA ASP A 119 -13.45 14.28 -16.63
C ASP A 119 -13.12 15.42 -17.60
N ARG A 120 -11.90 15.44 -18.15
CA ARG A 120 -11.47 16.45 -19.13
C ARG A 120 -11.84 16.11 -20.57
N ILE A 121 -12.03 14.85 -20.92
CA ILE A 121 -12.42 14.38 -22.25
C ILE A 121 -13.95 14.35 -22.37
N PHE A 122 -14.61 13.78 -21.38
CA PHE A 122 -16.06 13.59 -21.29
C PHE A 122 -16.62 14.27 -20.02
N PRO A 123 -16.73 15.61 -19.99
CA PRO A 123 -17.21 16.32 -18.80
C PRO A 123 -18.58 15.82 -18.33
N GLY A 124 -18.65 15.37 -17.08
CA GLY A 124 -19.88 14.86 -16.48
C GLY A 124 -20.27 13.42 -16.85
N LEU A 125 -19.44 12.68 -17.58
CA LEU A 125 -19.66 11.25 -17.82
C LEU A 125 -19.53 10.45 -16.52
N VAL A 126 -18.54 10.80 -15.72
CA VAL A 126 -18.25 10.21 -14.41
C VAL A 126 -18.48 11.27 -13.34
N ILE A 127 -19.58 11.17 -12.61
CA ILE A 127 -19.86 12.10 -11.52
C ILE A 127 -19.17 11.60 -10.26
N ILE A 128 -18.14 12.32 -9.82
CA ILE A 128 -17.37 12.04 -8.61
C ILE A 128 -17.98 12.85 -7.45
N GLY A 129 -18.49 12.14 -6.42
CA GLY A 129 -18.98 12.72 -5.17
C GLY A 129 -20.49 12.83 -5.04
N GLU A 130 -20.99 12.77 -3.79
CA GLU A 130 -22.43 12.77 -3.47
C GLU A 130 -23.09 14.11 -3.78
N GLN A 131 -22.38 15.22 -3.54
CA GLN A 131 -22.90 16.57 -3.79
C GLN A 131 -23.12 16.85 -5.29
N ALA A 132 -22.26 16.32 -6.15
CA ALA A 132 -22.42 16.44 -7.60
C ALA A 132 -23.59 15.58 -8.10
N ARG A 133 -23.79 14.39 -7.53
CA ARG A 133 -24.93 13.50 -7.84
C ARG A 133 -26.29 14.12 -7.52
N ALA A 134 -26.36 14.95 -6.49
CA ALA A 134 -27.59 15.65 -6.14
C ALA A 134 -27.99 16.72 -7.16
N ARG A 135 -27.02 17.31 -7.89
CA ARG A 135 -27.26 18.39 -8.88
C ARG A 135 -27.39 17.92 -10.32
N TYR A 136 -26.72 16.80 -10.67
CA TYR A 136 -26.66 16.32 -12.05
C TYR A 136 -27.16 14.88 -12.11
N LYS A 137 -28.11 14.62 -13.01
CA LYS A 137 -28.55 13.25 -13.29
C LYS A 137 -27.49 12.55 -14.16
N PRO A 138 -26.72 11.61 -13.60
CA PRO A 138 -25.67 10.93 -14.37
C PRO A 138 -26.25 10.10 -15.49
N LEU A 139 -25.51 9.95 -16.58
CA LEU A 139 -25.90 9.07 -17.68
C LEU A 139 -25.96 7.61 -17.21
N PHE A 140 -25.05 7.23 -16.34
CA PHE A 140 -25.01 5.93 -15.67
C PHE A 140 -24.98 6.13 -14.15
N THR A 141 -25.80 5.38 -13.43
CA THR A 141 -25.88 5.43 -11.96
C THR A 141 -24.76 4.65 -11.27
N THR A 142 -24.06 3.79 -12.03
CA THR A 142 -23.00 2.92 -11.53
C THR A 142 -21.64 3.62 -11.59
N ASN A 143 -20.78 3.32 -10.61
CA ASN A 143 -19.39 3.76 -10.61
C ASN A 143 -18.69 3.31 -11.91
N PHE A 144 -17.83 4.16 -12.48
CA PHE A 144 -17.07 3.90 -13.70
C PHE A 144 -16.41 2.50 -13.70
N TRP A 145 -15.71 2.15 -12.61
CA TRP A 145 -15.00 0.86 -12.49
C TRP A 145 -15.91 -0.37 -12.42
N LYS A 146 -17.21 -0.17 -12.19
CA LYS A 146 -18.23 -1.23 -12.21
C LYS A 146 -19.09 -1.20 -13.48
N CYS A 147 -18.92 -0.20 -14.34
CA CYS A 147 -19.70 -0.02 -15.57
C CYS A 147 -18.91 -0.47 -16.78
N GLN A 148 -19.07 -1.74 -17.18
CA GLN A 148 -18.38 -2.29 -18.34
C GLN A 148 -18.60 -1.47 -19.62
N THR A 149 -19.83 -0.98 -19.85
CA THR A 149 -20.14 -0.16 -21.03
C THR A 149 -19.25 1.09 -21.12
N LEU A 150 -19.00 1.76 -19.99
CA LEU A 150 -18.13 2.95 -19.97
C LEU A 150 -16.66 2.57 -20.18
N GLN A 151 -16.22 1.46 -19.58
CA GLN A 151 -14.85 0.96 -19.78
C GLN A 151 -14.61 0.55 -21.23
N HIS A 152 -15.61 -0.07 -21.87
CA HIS A 152 -15.53 -0.42 -23.29
C HIS A 152 -15.58 0.83 -24.19
N LEU A 153 -16.41 1.84 -23.84
CA LEU A 153 -16.47 3.09 -24.61
C LEU A 153 -15.10 3.75 -24.73
N ILE A 154 -14.38 3.89 -23.61
CA ILE A 154 -13.05 4.53 -23.62
C ILE A 154 -11.97 3.72 -24.35
N ARG A 155 -12.18 2.42 -24.55
CA ARG A 155 -11.30 1.57 -25.38
C ARG A 155 -11.63 1.65 -26.87
N VAL A 156 -12.91 1.72 -27.20
CA VAL A 156 -13.40 1.68 -28.58
C VAL A 156 -13.44 3.06 -29.21
N CYS A 157 -13.93 4.06 -28.48
CA CYS A 157 -14.11 5.43 -28.96
C CYS A 157 -13.76 6.43 -27.84
N PRO A 158 -12.47 6.63 -27.56
CA PRO A 158 -12.02 7.51 -26.48
C PRO A 158 -12.23 9.00 -26.76
N ASP A 159 -12.45 9.39 -28.03
CA ASP A 159 -12.61 10.80 -28.45
C ASP A 159 -14.09 11.18 -28.60
N PRO A 160 -14.59 12.15 -27.82
CA PRO A 160 -15.96 12.65 -27.95
C PRO A 160 -16.25 13.28 -29.31
N HIS A 161 -15.25 13.83 -30.02
CA HIS A 161 -15.41 14.38 -31.36
C HIS A 161 -15.78 13.29 -32.37
N GLN A 162 -15.19 12.11 -32.25
CA GLN A 162 -15.55 10.94 -33.07
C GLN A 162 -16.96 10.46 -32.70
N LEU A 163 -17.27 10.41 -31.41
CA LEU A 163 -18.57 9.93 -30.93
C LEU A 163 -19.73 10.81 -31.46
N VAL A 164 -19.54 12.12 -31.55
CA VAL A 164 -20.56 13.06 -32.11
C VAL A 164 -20.85 12.79 -33.57
N THR A 165 -19.86 12.33 -34.35
CA THR A 165 -20.03 12.06 -35.81
C THR A 165 -20.62 10.69 -36.12
N MET A 166 -20.65 9.78 -35.11
CA MET A 166 -21.14 8.40 -35.31
C MET A 166 -22.66 8.32 -35.22
N SER A 167 -23.23 7.39 -36.00
CA SER A 167 -24.62 6.95 -35.80
C SER A 167 -24.70 5.84 -34.73
N PRO A 168 -25.87 5.65 -34.08
CA PRO A 168 -26.02 4.56 -33.12
C PRO A 168 -25.69 3.16 -33.67
N PRO A 169 -26.06 2.81 -34.94
CA PRO A 169 -25.64 1.54 -35.55
C PRO A 169 -24.12 1.43 -35.73
N ASP A 170 -23.42 2.54 -36.05
CA ASP A 170 -21.97 2.50 -36.27
C ASP A 170 -21.22 2.29 -34.96
N LEU A 171 -21.67 2.95 -33.87
CA LEU A 171 -21.11 2.70 -32.53
C LEU A 171 -21.32 1.27 -32.07
N VAL A 172 -22.50 0.67 -32.34
CA VAL A 172 -22.76 -0.74 -32.06
C VAL A 172 -21.81 -1.65 -32.86
N LYS A 173 -21.59 -1.36 -34.16
CA LYS A 173 -20.63 -2.11 -34.99
C LYS A 173 -19.20 -1.98 -34.44
N ALA A 174 -18.76 -0.79 -34.06
CA ALA A 174 -17.44 -0.56 -33.48
C ALA A 174 -17.25 -1.40 -32.19
N PHE A 175 -18.22 -1.44 -31.29
CA PHE A 175 -18.18 -2.29 -30.10
C PHE A 175 -18.09 -3.78 -30.47
N HIS A 176 -18.91 -4.24 -31.43
CA HIS A 176 -18.88 -5.64 -31.87
C HIS A 176 -17.53 -6.03 -32.51
N ALA A 177 -16.88 -5.11 -33.23
CA ALA A 177 -15.55 -5.35 -33.79
C ALA A 177 -14.49 -5.63 -32.69
N HIS A 178 -14.71 -5.11 -31.48
CA HIS A 178 -13.89 -5.37 -30.30
C HIS A 178 -14.45 -6.48 -29.38
N HIS A 179 -15.43 -7.26 -29.88
CA HIS A 179 -16.11 -8.32 -29.11
C HIS A 179 -16.88 -7.82 -27.87
N TYR A 180 -17.29 -6.54 -27.84
CA TYR A 180 -18.09 -5.96 -26.77
C TYR A 180 -19.55 -5.85 -27.16
N ALA A 181 -20.46 -6.12 -26.21
CA ALA A 181 -21.89 -5.96 -26.42
C ALA A 181 -22.33 -4.52 -26.16
N LEU A 182 -23.09 -3.92 -27.06
CA LEU A 182 -23.74 -2.62 -26.89
C LEU A 182 -25.12 -2.63 -27.51
N GLY A 183 -26.15 -2.30 -26.73
CA GLY A 183 -27.52 -2.16 -27.22
C GLY A 183 -27.74 -0.83 -27.93
N ARG A 184 -28.53 -0.80 -29.02
CA ARG A 184 -28.88 0.43 -29.76
C ARG A 184 -29.42 1.57 -28.89
N PRO A 185 -30.30 1.34 -27.88
CA PRO A 185 -30.78 2.40 -27.01
C PRO A 185 -29.65 3.03 -26.17
N THR A 186 -28.67 2.24 -25.73
CA THR A 186 -27.51 2.72 -24.97
C THR A 186 -26.56 3.51 -25.89
N ALA A 187 -26.33 3.03 -27.13
CA ALA A 187 -25.56 3.77 -28.13
C ALA A 187 -26.16 5.15 -28.40
N ALA A 188 -27.49 5.21 -28.61
CA ALA A 188 -28.20 6.47 -28.83
C ALA A 188 -28.07 7.42 -27.63
N LYS A 189 -28.12 6.92 -26.37
CA LYS A 189 -27.91 7.74 -25.16
C LYS A 189 -26.49 8.28 -25.08
N LEU A 190 -25.47 7.50 -25.43
CA LEU A 190 -24.08 7.94 -25.43
C LEU A 190 -23.83 9.06 -26.46
N ILE A 191 -24.35 8.89 -27.67
CA ILE A 191 -24.24 9.90 -28.73
C ILE A 191 -25.02 11.18 -28.34
N ALA A 192 -26.23 11.05 -27.85
CA ALA A 192 -27.02 12.20 -27.37
C ALA A 192 -26.33 12.92 -26.21
N TYR A 193 -25.62 12.20 -25.37
CA TYR A 193 -24.78 12.81 -24.31
C TYR A 193 -23.62 13.59 -24.94
N ALA A 194 -22.88 13.00 -25.90
CA ALA A 194 -21.74 13.66 -26.55
C ALA A 194 -22.14 14.97 -27.23
N HIS A 195 -23.34 15.07 -27.80
CA HIS A 195 -23.88 16.31 -28.37
C HIS A 195 -24.22 17.38 -27.32
N LYS A 196 -24.35 17.01 -26.05
CA LYS A 196 -24.75 17.95 -24.95
C LYS A 196 -23.58 18.46 -24.13
N ILE A 197 -22.44 17.79 -24.19
CA ILE A 197 -21.25 18.20 -23.43
C ILE A 197 -20.52 19.34 -24.12
N LEU A 198 -19.76 20.08 -23.34
CA LEU A 198 -18.78 21.03 -23.86
C LEU A 198 -17.61 20.22 -24.42
N LEU A 199 -17.48 20.15 -25.74
CA LEU A 199 -16.37 19.44 -26.36
C LEU A 199 -15.05 20.14 -26.07
N PRO A 200 -13.99 19.41 -25.68
CA PRO A 200 -12.67 19.97 -25.50
C PRO A 200 -12.05 20.42 -26.83
N ASN A 201 -10.98 21.22 -26.79
CA ASN A 201 -10.22 21.52 -28.00
C ASN A 201 -9.70 20.22 -28.65
N VAL A 202 -9.80 20.10 -29.99
CA VAL A 202 -9.48 18.88 -30.73
C VAL A 202 -8.06 18.39 -30.48
N ALA A 203 -7.06 19.27 -30.52
CA ALA A 203 -5.66 18.91 -30.29
C ALA A 203 -5.43 18.42 -28.84
N LEU A 204 -6.07 19.07 -27.85
CA LEU A 204 -6.00 18.64 -26.44
C LEU A 204 -6.75 17.32 -26.22
N SER A 205 -7.87 17.10 -26.94
CA SER A 205 -8.60 15.84 -26.88
C SER A 205 -7.74 14.68 -27.36
N ALA A 206 -7.08 14.83 -28.51
CA ALA A 206 -6.21 13.79 -29.07
C ALA A 206 -5.10 13.36 -28.10
N ILE A 207 -4.36 14.35 -27.54
CA ILE A 207 -3.30 14.07 -26.56
C ILE A 207 -3.85 13.37 -25.30
N ARG A 208 -4.99 13.83 -24.78
CA ARG A 208 -5.61 13.24 -23.59
C ARG A 208 -6.11 11.82 -23.84
N CYS A 209 -6.64 11.54 -25.02
CA CYS A 209 -7.04 10.20 -25.41
C CYS A 209 -5.84 9.25 -25.48
N GLU A 210 -4.71 9.71 -26.03
CA GLU A 210 -3.46 8.94 -26.06
C GLU A 210 -2.97 8.61 -24.64
N LEU A 211 -2.90 9.63 -23.77
CA LEU A 211 -2.52 9.44 -22.36
C LEU A 211 -3.48 8.50 -21.61
N LEU A 212 -4.78 8.62 -21.86
CA LEU A 212 -5.79 7.73 -21.28
C LEU A 212 -5.57 6.27 -21.71
N GLN A 213 -5.30 6.01 -23.00
CA GLN A 213 -5.01 4.66 -23.49
C GLN A 213 -3.74 4.09 -22.86
N HIS A 214 -2.70 4.92 -22.69
CA HIS A 214 -1.47 4.53 -22.04
C HIS A 214 -1.68 4.14 -20.57
N ASP A 215 -2.42 4.96 -19.81
CA ASP A 215 -2.75 4.66 -18.42
C ASP A 215 -3.62 3.42 -18.26
N LEU A 216 -4.53 3.16 -19.20
CA LEU A 216 -5.33 1.94 -19.22
C LEU A 216 -4.47 0.69 -19.43
N ALA A 217 -3.53 0.73 -20.37
CA ALA A 217 -2.61 -0.38 -20.61
C ALA A 217 -1.72 -0.65 -19.36
N LEU A 218 -1.21 0.41 -18.72
CA LEU A 218 -0.46 0.28 -17.47
C LEU A 218 -1.31 -0.28 -16.34
N LEU A 219 -2.58 0.13 -16.23
CA LEU A 219 -3.50 -0.39 -15.23
C LEU A 219 -3.74 -1.89 -15.40
N GLU A 220 -3.99 -2.36 -16.62
CA GLU A 220 -4.17 -3.78 -16.94
C GLU A 220 -2.94 -4.61 -16.55
N GLU A 221 -1.74 -4.10 -16.84
CA GLU A 221 -0.50 -4.77 -16.48
C GLU A 221 -0.30 -4.83 -14.95
N VAL A 222 -0.60 -3.74 -14.24
CA VAL A 222 -0.53 -3.71 -12.76
C VAL A 222 -1.55 -4.67 -12.14
N GLU A 223 -2.77 -4.75 -12.66
CA GLU A 223 -3.80 -5.67 -12.20
C GLU A 223 -3.41 -7.14 -12.43
N ARG A 224 -2.81 -7.45 -13.58
CA ARG A 224 -2.26 -8.77 -13.87
C ARG A 224 -1.19 -9.17 -12.85
N HIS A 225 -0.23 -8.29 -12.58
CA HIS A 225 0.81 -8.53 -11.58
C HIS A 225 0.24 -8.71 -10.16
N ILE A 226 -0.79 -7.94 -9.79
CA ILE A 226 -1.47 -8.10 -8.49
C ILE A 226 -2.08 -9.50 -8.40
N ALA A 227 -2.80 -9.95 -9.45
CA ALA A 227 -3.42 -11.27 -9.49
C ALA A 227 -2.39 -12.42 -9.35
N GLU A 228 -1.24 -12.32 -10.03
CA GLU A 228 -0.14 -13.28 -9.93
C GLU A 228 0.44 -13.34 -8.50
N LEU A 229 0.66 -12.16 -7.88
CA LEU A 229 1.15 -12.09 -6.50
C LEU A 229 0.13 -12.67 -5.51
N GLU A 230 -1.16 -12.39 -5.71
CA GLU A 230 -2.23 -12.91 -4.86
C GLU A 230 -2.37 -14.43 -4.96
N GLU A 231 -2.16 -15.02 -6.13
CA GLU A 231 -2.15 -16.48 -6.30
C GLU A 231 -0.98 -17.12 -5.54
N ARG A 232 0.21 -16.53 -5.63
CA ARG A 232 1.37 -16.99 -4.86
C ARG A 232 1.14 -16.84 -3.36
N LEU A 233 0.54 -15.74 -2.90
CA LEU A 233 0.20 -15.54 -1.50
C LEU A 233 -0.81 -16.59 -1.00
N ARG A 234 -1.81 -17.00 -1.81
CA ARG A 234 -2.76 -18.07 -1.48
C ARG A 234 -2.04 -19.40 -1.28
N SER A 235 -1.15 -19.75 -2.22
CA SER A 235 -0.41 -21.01 -2.15
C SER A 235 0.53 -21.10 -0.95
N LEU A 236 1.17 -20.00 -0.57
CA LEU A 236 2.03 -19.94 0.62
C LEU A 236 1.21 -19.93 1.92
N LEU A 237 0.08 -19.23 1.97
CA LEU A 237 -0.79 -19.22 3.13
C LEU A 237 -1.25 -20.63 3.50
N ALA A 238 -1.55 -21.46 2.49
CA ALA A 238 -1.96 -22.86 2.70
C ALA A 238 -0.92 -23.68 3.47
N GLN A 239 0.34 -23.27 3.48
CA GLN A 239 1.45 -23.93 4.20
C GLN A 239 1.61 -23.41 5.64
N THR A 240 0.74 -22.51 6.09
CA THR A 240 0.83 -21.89 7.41
C THR A 240 -0.38 -22.19 8.27
N PRO A 241 -0.26 -22.21 9.61
CA PRO A 241 -1.40 -22.38 10.51
C PRO A 241 -2.42 -21.24 10.41
N TYR A 242 -2.05 -20.08 9.85
CA TYR A 242 -2.97 -18.96 9.62
C TYR A 242 -4.11 -19.29 8.67
N GLN A 243 -3.99 -20.33 7.84
CA GLN A 243 -5.06 -20.79 6.96
C GLN A 243 -6.40 -21.01 7.71
N ILE A 244 -6.35 -21.40 8.97
CA ILE A 244 -7.57 -21.59 9.79
C ILE A 244 -8.42 -20.32 9.89
N LEU A 245 -7.81 -19.12 9.80
CA LEU A 245 -8.50 -17.85 9.90
C LEU A 245 -9.39 -17.56 8.68
N THR A 246 -9.15 -18.22 7.54
CA THR A 246 -10.01 -18.09 6.35
C THR A 246 -11.42 -18.62 6.56
N LYS A 247 -11.63 -19.45 7.63
CA LYS A 247 -12.93 -19.94 8.03
C LYS A 247 -13.77 -18.90 8.77
N LEU A 248 -13.16 -17.79 9.21
CA LEU A 248 -13.87 -16.71 9.90
C LEU A 248 -14.62 -15.85 8.89
N LYS A 249 -15.92 -15.66 9.11
CA LYS A 249 -16.75 -14.83 8.25
C LYS A 249 -16.23 -13.40 8.23
N GLY A 250 -16.00 -12.86 7.04
CA GLY A 250 -15.54 -11.49 6.82
C GLY A 250 -14.01 -11.35 6.64
N LEU A 251 -13.24 -12.44 6.77
CA LEU A 251 -11.83 -12.45 6.41
C LEU A 251 -11.62 -13.19 5.09
N GLU A 252 -11.12 -12.44 4.10
CA GLU A 252 -10.74 -13.02 2.82
C GLU A 252 -9.32 -13.58 2.84
N VAL A 253 -9.05 -14.55 1.97
CA VAL A 253 -7.76 -15.28 1.91
C VAL A 253 -6.57 -14.33 1.83
N ILE A 254 -6.66 -13.28 1.01
CA ILE A 254 -5.56 -12.30 0.86
C ILE A 254 -5.37 -11.45 2.11
N GLN A 255 -6.45 -11.10 2.82
CA GLN A 255 -6.34 -10.40 4.11
C GLN A 255 -5.63 -11.25 5.15
N VAL A 256 -5.95 -12.55 5.18
CA VAL A 256 -5.27 -13.50 6.07
C VAL A 256 -3.80 -13.69 5.69
N ALA A 257 -3.48 -13.74 4.39
CA ALA A 257 -2.10 -13.80 3.91
C ALA A 257 -1.30 -12.55 4.30
N SER A 258 -1.88 -11.36 4.15
CA SER A 258 -1.26 -10.10 4.60
C SER A 258 -1.08 -10.07 6.13
N LEU A 259 -2.04 -10.60 6.88
CA LEU A 259 -1.91 -10.76 8.34
C LEU A 259 -0.74 -11.71 8.69
N ALA A 260 -0.66 -12.87 8.05
CA ALA A 260 0.43 -13.83 8.25
C ALA A 260 1.80 -13.23 7.91
N ALA A 261 1.87 -12.46 6.82
CA ALA A 261 3.06 -11.72 6.41
C ALA A 261 3.52 -10.69 7.47
N ALA A 262 2.58 -9.96 8.06
CA ALA A 262 2.86 -8.94 9.08
C ALA A 262 3.21 -9.54 10.43
N MET A 263 2.54 -10.60 10.83
CA MET A 263 2.71 -11.26 12.13
C MET A 263 3.92 -12.19 12.16
N GLY A 264 4.22 -12.86 11.05
CA GLY A 264 5.28 -13.88 10.98
C GLY A 264 4.89 -15.18 11.66
N ASP A 265 5.89 -15.96 12.12
CA ASP A 265 5.68 -17.24 12.75
C ASP A 265 4.93 -17.09 14.08
N PRO A 266 3.74 -17.74 14.26
CA PRO A 266 2.99 -17.67 15.51
C PRO A 266 3.73 -18.28 16.69
N ALA A 267 4.71 -19.16 16.48
CA ALA A 267 5.57 -19.71 17.54
C ALA A 267 6.41 -18.65 18.27
N HIS A 268 6.56 -17.45 17.67
CA HIS A 268 7.24 -16.32 18.32
C HIS A 268 6.40 -15.65 19.41
N TYR A 269 5.12 -15.97 19.54
CA TYR A 269 4.20 -15.37 20.51
C TYR A 269 3.81 -16.37 21.58
N GLN A 270 4.20 -16.12 22.83
CA GLN A 270 3.90 -16.99 23.94
C GLN A 270 2.48 -16.78 24.50
N TYR A 271 1.94 -15.56 24.36
CA TYR A 271 0.62 -15.18 24.85
C TYR A 271 -0.01 -14.04 24.03
N GLY A 272 -1.34 -13.94 24.07
CA GLY A 272 -2.11 -13.02 23.22
C GLY A 272 -1.73 -11.55 23.34
N ALA A 273 -1.28 -11.07 24.52
CA ALA A 273 -0.86 -9.68 24.68
C ALA A 273 0.34 -9.30 23.78
N GLN A 274 1.21 -10.25 23.43
CA GLN A 274 2.30 -10.00 22.47
C GLN A 274 1.76 -9.79 21.04
N VAL A 275 0.72 -10.55 20.67
CA VAL A 275 0.00 -10.39 19.38
C VAL A 275 -0.65 -9.01 19.31
N PHE A 276 -1.39 -8.60 20.36
CA PHE A 276 -2.00 -7.28 20.43
C PHE A 276 -0.96 -6.14 20.33
N ARG A 277 0.17 -6.30 21.02
CA ARG A 277 1.27 -5.33 20.95
C ARG A 277 1.87 -5.25 19.54
N ARG A 278 2.07 -6.39 18.90
CA ARG A 278 2.59 -6.45 17.52
C ARG A 278 1.62 -5.81 16.54
N ALA A 279 0.31 -6.01 16.73
CA ALA A 279 -0.75 -5.42 15.92
C ALA A 279 -0.99 -3.93 16.19
N GLY A 280 -0.28 -3.31 17.15
CA GLY A 280 -0.49 -1.91 17.53
C GLY A 280 -1.80 -1.64 18.27
N LEU A 281 -2.45 -2.67 18.78
CA LEU A 281 -3.76 -2.58 19.45
C LEU A 281 -3.65 -2.34 20.97
N VAL A 282 -2.48 -1.99 21.48
CA VAL A 282 -2.27 -1.67 22.89
C VAL A 282 -2.85 -0.29 23.19
N CYS A 283 -3.87 -0.25 24.02
CA CYS A 283 -4.39 1.01 24.55
C CYS A 283 -3.34 1.68 25.43
N GLY A 284 -2.86 2.85 25.05
CA GLY A 284 -2.07 3.69 25.94
C GLY A 284 -2.91 4.09 27.16
N ARG A 285 -2.38 3.86 28.36
CA ARG A 285 -2.98 4.35 29.59
C ARG A 285 -2.33 5.70 29.89
N ASP A 286 -3.14 6.74 29.89
CA ASP A 286 -2.69 8.10 30.24
C ASP A 286 -3.42 8.50 31.53
N ASP A 287 -2.89 8.00 32.64
CA ASP A 287 -3.42 8.26 33.99
C ASP A 287 -2.54 9.34 34.65
N SER A 288 -2.93 10.58 34.52
CA SER A 288 -2.32 11.69 35.29
C SER A 288 -3.32 12.23 36.31
N GLY A 289 -3.10 11.94 37.61
CA GLY A 289 -3.87 12.45 38.72
C GLY A 289 -5.31 11.88 38.81
N ILE A 290 -6.26 12.69 39.31
CA ILE A 290 -7.64 12.29 39.57
C ILE A 290 -8.49 12.06 38.28
N ARG A 291 -7.99 12.45 37.11
CA ARG A 291 -8.65 12.26 35.81
C ARG A 291 -8.12 11.01 35.10
N GLN A 292 -8.85 9.90 35.29
CA GLN A 292 -8.68 8.73 34.43
C GLN A 292 -9.24 9.03 33.02
N ARG A 293 -8.38 9.42 32.09
CA ARG A 293 -8.73 9.46 30.67
C ARG A 293 -8.48 8.07 30.08
N ARG A 294 -9.52 7.28 29.91
CA ARG A 294 -9.47 6.13 28.98
C ARG A 294 -9.15 6.70 27.61
N GLY A 295 -7.88 6.57 27.20
CA GLY A 295 -7.41 7.05 25.92
C GLY A 295 -8.18 6.36 24.80
N LYS A 296 -8.87 7.14 23.97
CA LYS A 296 -9.24 6.69 22.63
C LYS A 296 -7.92 6.34 21.97
N GLY A 297 -7.74 5.08 21.56
CA GLY A 297 -6.53 4.60 20.90
C GLY A 297 -6.16 5.48 19.70
N LYS A 298 -5.33 6.48 19.95
CA LYS A 298 -4.67 7.28 18.91
C LYS A 298 -3.30 6.64 18.71
N HIS A 299 -3.10 6.12 17.58
CA HIS A 299 -1.94 5.50 16.96
C HIS A 299 -2.09 3.99 16.77
N ILE A 300 -2.91 3.64 15.79
CA ILE A 300 -2.60 2.47 14.98
C ILE A 300 -1.33 2.87 14.22
N THR A 301 -0.18 2.42 14.70
CA THR A 301 1.06 2.52 13.94
C THR A 301 0.82 1.78 12.63
N LYS A 302 0.83 2.51 11.51
CA LYS A 302 0.80 1.89 10.18
C LYS A 302 2.05 1.00 10.10
N VAL A 303 1.84 -0.31 10.17
CA VAL A 303 2.85 -1.31 9.85
C VAL A 303 3.09 -1.32 8.35
#